data_0540645008cf944e0efdaa6a0b7bbef0
#
_entry.id   0540645008cf944e0efdaa6a0b7bbef0
#
_cell.length_a   1.000
_cell.length_b   1.000
_cell.length_c   1.000
_cell.angle_alpha   90.00
_cell.angle_beta   90.00
_cell.angle_gamma   90.00
#
_symmetry.space_group_name_H-M   'P 1'
#
loop_
_entity.id
_entity.type
_entity.pdbx_description
1 polymer ?
#
loop_
_entity_poly.entity_id
_entity_poly.type
_entity_poly.pdbx_seq_one_letter_code
_entity_poly.pdbx_strand_id
1 'polypeptide(L)'
;AGTGLSSHELNQPGTYKPAKDTSVVTLFKVKPDHASEFLFNDAFGDVFIAAWTTTPWTLPSNCALTVGPKLDYVRVKTFNPYTHEPQTMVVAKSRLGAYFNEKNQDASLEDYKKDGKNVPWKVDGEFFGHQLEGIRYEQLFPYAQPEGGDAFKVIGGDFVTTEDGTGVVHTAPSFGADDMRVARQHGIGTLTLVDLQGRFTKEMGEFAGKYVKNEYYPAGQAPEKSVDVELSIKLKEMGRAFKVE
;
A
#
# COMPACT_ATOMS: atom_id res chain seq x y z
N ALA A 1 -25.22 4.55 10.34
CA ALA A 1 -26.52 4.26 9.74
C ALA A 1 -26.28 3.68 8.34
N GLY A 2 -26.88 2.53 8.01
CA GLY A 2 -26.73 1.87 6.70
C GLY A 2 -27.65 2.44 5.61
N THR A 3 -27.89 3.76 5.61
CA THR A 3 -28.75 4.44 4.63
C THR A 3 -27.91 5.11 3.55
N GLY A 4 -28.31 4.94 2.29
CA GLY A 4 -27.69 5.65 1.17
C GLY A 4 -27.92 7.16 1.27
N LEU A 5 -26.92 7.95 0.90
CA LEU A 5 -27.01 9.41 0.79
C LEU A 5 -27.17 9.80 -0.68
N SER A 6 -28.01 10.79 -0.95
CA SER A 6 -28.13 11.39 -2.28
C SER A 6 -26.97 12.36 -2.57
N SER A 7 -26.70 12.63 -3.84
CA SER A 7 -25.73 13.65 -4.23
C SER A 7 -26.05 15.03 -3.69
N HIS A 8 -27.36 15.34 -3.51
CA HIS A 8 -27.81 16.60 -2.92
C HIS A 8 -27.42 16.70 -1.44
N GLU A 9 -27.56 15.63 -0.67
CA GLU A 9 -27.17 15.59 0.74
C GLU A 9 -25.65 15.72 0.91
N LEU A 10 -24.88 15.11 0.01
CA LEU A 10 -23.41 15.19 0.02
C LEU A 10 -22.90 16.60 -0.34
N ASN A 11 -23.68 17.40 -1.07
CA ASN A 11 -23.30 18.76 -1.50
C ASN A 11 -23.81 19.86 -0.55
N GLN A 12 -24.40 19.53 0.59
CA GLN A 12 -24.85 20.52 1.57
C GLN A 12 -23.64 21.23 2.23
N PRO A 13 -23.74 22.55 2.54
CA PRO A 13 -22.72 23.25 3.29
C PRO A 13 -22.44 22.58 4.65
N GLY A 14 -21.16 22.33 4.94
CA GLY A 14 -20.73 21.69 6.19
C GLY A 14 -20.80 20.15 6.19
N THR A 15 -21.16 19.52 5.09
CA THR A 15 -21.13 18.06 4.93
C THR A 15 -19.70 17.52 4.98
N TYR A 16 -18.76 18.27 4.42
CA TYR A 16 -17.34 17.92 4.44
C TYR A 16 -16.61 18.71 5.52
N LYS A 17 -15.84 18.02 6.33
CA LYS A 17 -15.00 18.62 7.36
C LYS A 17 -13.56 18.10 7.18
N PRO A 18 -12.54 18.95 7.41
CA PRO A 18 -11.18 18.46 7.48
C PRO A 18 -11.04 17.38 8.55
N ALA A 19 -10.49 16.24 8.19
CA ALA A 19 -10.14 15.16 9.11
C ALA A 19 -8.64 14.88 9.00
N LYS A 20 -8.02 14.52 10.12
CA LYS A 20 -6.63 14.07 10.14
C LYS A 20 -6.65 12.54 10.04
N ASP A 21 -6.28 12.03 8.89
CA ASP A 21 -6.13 10.60 8.65
C ASP A 21 -4.66 10.18 8.64
N THR A 22 -4.41 8.92 8.99
CA THR A 22 -3.08 8.30 8.89
C THR A 22 -2.87 7.82 7.48
N SER A 23 -1.73 8.18 6.88
CA SER A 23 -1.30 7.62 5.61
C SER A 23 -0.09 6.70 5.78
N VAL A 24 0.05 5.72 4.90
CA VAL A 24 1.18 4.79 4.91
C VAL A 24 1.66 4.47 3.50
N VAL A 25 2.98 4.46 3.34
CA VAL A 25 3.66 3.78 2.24
C VAL A 25 3.99 2.38 2.72
N THR A 26 3.28 1.39 2.17
CA THR A 26 3.45 -0.01 2.54
C THR A 26 4.25 -0.78 1.49
N LEU A 27 4.96 -1.80 1.92
CA LEU A 27 5.90 -2.60 1.15
C LEU A 27 5.34 -3.99 0.91
N PHE A 28 5.07 -4.32 -0.35
CA PHE A 28 4.60 -5.63 -0.78
C PHE A 28 5.78 -6.46 -1.25
N LYS A 29 6.09 -7.54 -0.53
CA LYS A 29 7.25 -8.39 -0.83
C LYS A 29 7.03 -9.19 -2.09
N VAL A 30 7.89 -8.99 -3.06
CA VAL A 30 7.86 -9.69 -4.36
C VAL A 30 8.28 -11.14 -4.17
N LYS A 31 7.54 -12.05 -4.80
CA LYS A 31 7.93 -13.47 -4.89
C LYS A 31 8.89 -13.67 -6.05
N PRO A 32 10.00 -14.38 -5.84
CA PRO A 32 10.91 -14.70 -6.94
C PRO A 32 10.26 -15.73 -7.86
N ASP A 33 10.08 -15.34 -9.12
CA ASP A 33 9.63 -16.20 -10.21
C ASP A 33 10.18 -15.68 -11.55
N HIS A 34 9.82 -16.32 -12.65
CA HIS A 34 10.30 -15.91 -13.97
C HIS A 34 9.90 -14.47 -14.35
N ALA A 35 8.69 -14.03 -13.95
CA ALA A 35 8.23 -12.68 -14.26
C ALA A 35 8.95 -11.59 -13.47
N SER A 36 9.42 -11.92 -12.28
CA SER A 36 10.10 -10.99 -11.36
C SER A 36 11.62 -11.08 -11.36
N GLU A 37 12.22 -12.02 -12.10
CA GLU A 37 13.66 -12.32 -12.07
C GLU A 37 14.54 -11.07 -12.22
N PHE A 38 14.17 -10.16 -13.11
CA PHE A 38 14.94 -8.93 -13.36
C PHE A 38 14.98 -7.99 -12.13
N LEU A 39 14.02 -8.10 -11.22
CA LEU A 39 14.01 -7.32 -9.98
C LEU A 39 14.97 -7.89 -8.92
N PHE A 40 15.35 -9.17 -9.04
CA PHE A 40 16.25 -9.86 -8.11
C PHE A 40 17.72 -9.83 -8.53
N ASN A 41 18.03 -9.48 -9.78
CA ASN A 41 19.39 -9.37 -10.26
C ASN A 41 20.15 -8.34 -9.42
N ASP A 42 21.17 -8.79 -8.67
CA ASP A 42 21.97 -7.94 -7.77
C ASP A 42 21.10 -7.15 -6.75
N ALA A 43 19.99 -7.73 -6.28
CA ALA A 43 19.12 -7.10 -5.31
C ALA A 43 19.82 -6.91 -3.95
N PHE A 44 19.48 -5.83 -3.27
CA PHE A 44 19.98 -5.49 -1.95
C PHE A 44 18.93 -5.85 -0.90
N GLY A 45 19.05 -7.02 -0.28
CA GLY A 45 18.03 -7.55 0.63
C GLY A 45 16.73 -7.99 -0.07
N ASP A 46 15.64 -7.98 0.66
CA ASP A 46 14.31 -8.32 0.13
C ASP A 46 13.84 -7.31 -0.92
N VAL A 47 13.08 -7.79 -1.91
CA VAL A 47 12.52 -6.96 -2.97
C VAL A 47 11.06 -6.63 -2.68
N PHE A 48 10.73 -5.34 -2.76
CA PHE A 48 9.40 -4.83 -2.48
C PHE A 48 8.87 -3.93 -3.60
N ILE A 49 7.55 -3.92 -3.77
CA ILE A 49 6.83 -2.88 -4.51
C ILE A 49 6.14 -1.99 -3.48
N ALA A 50 6.36 -0.68 -3.55
CA ALA A 50 5.80 0.27 -2.61
C ALA A 50 4.47 0.83 -3.11
N ALA A 51 3.43 0.79 -2.29
CA ALA A 51 2.16 1.44 -2.56
C ALA A 51 1.76 2.36 -1.40
N TRP A 52 1.13 3.49 -1.72
CA TRP A 52 0.68 4.47 -0.74
C TRP A 52 -0.84 4.42 -0.58
N THR A 53 -1.30 4.60 0.65
CA THR A 53 -2.73 4.73 0.95
C THR A 53 -2.98 5.71 2.10
N THR A 54 -4.12 6.41 2.04
CA THR A 54 -4.68 7.21 3.12
C THR A 54 -5.76 6.44 3.92
N THR A 55 -6.01 5.20 3.55
CA THR A 55 -7.00 4.32 4.19
C THR A 55 -6.35 2.98 4.57
N PRO A 56 -5.44 2.94 5.56
CA PRO A 56 -4.75 1.71 5.96
C PRO A 56 -5.69 0.56 6.30
N TRP A 57 -6.91 0.86 6.77
CA TRP A 57 -7.93 -0.15 7.08
C TRP A 57 -8.38 -1.01 5.89
N THR A 58 -8.13 -0.57 4.64
CA THR A 58 -8.42 -1.38 3.44
C THR A 58 -7.31 -2.37 3.08
N LEU A 59 -6.09 -2.19 3.61
CA LEU A 59 -4.92 -3.03 3.31
C LEU A 59 -5.12 -4.52 3.57
N PRO A 60 -5.84 -4.96 4.62
CA PRO A 60 -6.13 -6.38 4.81
C PRO A 60 -6.95 -7.00 3.67
N SER A 61 -7.70 -6.18 2.94
CA SER A 61 -8.50 -6.59 1.77
C SER A 61 -7.78 -6.36 0.44
N ASN A 62 -6.46 -6.15 0.46
CA ASN A 62 -5.66 -6.05 -0.77
C ASN A 62 -5.76 -7.33 -1.59
N CYS A 63 -6.02 -7.18 -2.89
CA CYS A 63 -6.07 -8.29 -3.84
C CYS A 63 -5.10 -8.12 -5.02
N ALA A 64 -4.70 -6.90 -5.35
CA ALA A 64 -3.75 -6.60 -6.42
C ALA A 64 -2.96 -5.31 -6.15
N LEU A 65 -1.91 -5.09 -6.92
CA LEU A 65 -1.24 -3.81 -7.08
C LEU A 65 -1.44 -3.35 -8.51
N THR A 66 -1.91 -2.13 -8.70
CA THR A 66 -2.12 -1.56 -10.05
C THR A 66 -1.04 -0.56 -10.37
N VAL A 67 -0.40 -0.74 -11.52
CA VAL A 67 0.63 0.15 -12.08
C VAL A 67 0.15 0.83 -13.35
N GLY A 68 0.70 1.99 -13.66
CA GLY A 68 0.49 2.62 -14.97
C GLY A 68 1.40 1.97 -16.02
N PRO A 69 0.87 1.25 -17.03
CA PRO A 69 1.70 0.47 -17.96
C PRO A 69 2.77 1.28 -18.69
N LYS A 70 2.50 2.56 -18.91
CA LYS A 70 3.37 3.51 -19.65
C LYS A 70 4.22 4.40 -18.73
N LEU A 71 4.08 4.29 -17.42
CA LEU A 71 4.86 5.05 -16.45
C LEU A 71 6.25 4.44 -16.28
N ASP A 72 7.21 5.30 -16.00
CA ASP A 72 8.58 4.89 -15.66
C ASP A 72 8.67 4.55 -14.17
N TYR A 73 9.22 3.38 -13.88
CA TYR A 73 9.50 2.89 -12.54
C TYR A 73 11.00 2.64 -12.39
N VAL A 74 11.46 2.73 -11.16
CA VAL A 74 12.86 2.46 -10.80
C VAL A 74 12.95 1.46 -9.67
N ARG A 75 14.05 0.74 -9.66
CA ARG A 75 14.48 -0.11 -8.56
C ARG A 75 15.50 0.65 -7.74
N VAL A 76 15.25 0.79 -6.45
CA VAL A 76 16.07 1.55 -5.50
C VAL A 76 16.61 0.63 -4.44
N LYS A 77 17.91 0.56 -4.30
CA LYS A 77 18.60 -0.07 -3.15
C LYS A 77 18.63 0.92 -2.00
N THR A 78 18.21 0.51 -0.83
CA THR A 78 18.16 1.34 0.38
C THR A 78 17.99 0.49 1.64
N PHE A 79 17.70 1.11 2.77
CA PHE A 79 17.33 0.45 4.02
C PHE A 79 15.90 0.83 4.42
N ASN A 80 15.24 -0.08 5.10
CA ASN A 80 13.97 0.23 5.73
C ASN A 80 14.19 1.25 6.86
N PRO A 81 13.45 2.38 6.90
CA PRO A 81 13.70 3.42 7.89
C PRO A 81 13.33 3.03 9.33
N TYR A 82 12.56 1.96 9.53
CA TYR A 82 12.12 1.49 10.85
C TYR A 82 12.91 0.29 11.36
N THR A 83 13.20 -0.68 10.49
CA THR A 83 13.92 -1.91 10.87
C THR A 83 15.41 -1.84 10.57
N HIS A 84 15.83 -0.89 9.75
CA HIS A 84 17.21 -0.74 9.25
C HIS A 84 17.74 -1.93 8.45
N GLU A 85 16.83 -2.82 8.02
CA GLU A 85 17.22 -3.93 7.16
C GLU A 85 17.40 -3.47 5.70
N PRO A 86 18.37 -4.07 4.98
CA PRO A 86 18.60 -3.78 3.57
C PRO A 86 17.38 -4.19 2.75
N GLN A 87 17.04 -3.39 1.76
CA GLN A 87 15.92 -3.68 0.86
C GLN A 87 16.11 -3.08 -0.53
N THR A 88 15.45 -3.68 -1.50
CA THR A 88 15.28 -3.16 -2.85
C THR A 88 13.82 -2.78 -3.03
N MET A 89 13.54 -1.54 -3.45
CA MET A 89 12.19 -1.00 -3.53
C MET A 89 11.86 -0.51 -4.93
N VAL A 90 10.69 -0.89 -5.45
CA VAL A 90 10.15 -0.39 -6.72
C VAL A 90 9.18 0.76 -6.44
N VAL A 91 9.37 1.88 -7.15
CA VAL A 91 8.57 3.10 -7.06
C VAL A 91 8.59 3.82 -8.41
N ALA A 92 7.59 4.65 -8.72
CA ALA A 92 7.62 5.47 -9.93
C ALA A 92 8.81 6.44 -9.89
N LYS A 93 9.53 6.56 -10.99
CA LYS A 93 10.72 7.41 -11.12
C LYS A 93 10.48 8.85 -10.72
N SER A 94 9.37 9.43 -11.15
CA SER A 94 8.96 10.80 -10.84
C SER A 94 8.64 11.04 -9.35
N ARG A 95 8.49 9.97 -8.56
CA ARG A 95 8.17 10.06 -7.12
C ARG A 95 9.37 9.91 -6.20
N LEU A 96 10.57 9.71 -6.73
CA LEU A 96 11.80 9.56 -5.94
C LEU A 96 11.98 10.68 -4.92
N GLY A 97 11.84 11.95 -5.33
CA GLY A 97 12.03 13.11 -4.46
C GLY A 97 11.02 13.24 -3.31
N ALA A 98 9.87 12.53 -3.37
CA ALA A 98 8.90 12.49 -2.27
C ALA A 98 9.30 11.54 -1.13
N TYR A 99 10.16 10.58 -1.43
CA TYR A 99 10.52 9.50 -0.49
C TYR A 99 12.01 9.45 -0.13
N PHE A 100 12.86 10.00 -0.97
CA PHE A 100 14.31 9.91 -0.82
C PHE A 100 14.95 11.31 -0.82
N ASN A 101 15.83 11.53 0.16
CA ASN A 101 16.59 12.77 0.23
C ASN A 101 17.75 12.74 -0.77
N GLU A 102 17.78 13.68 -1.72
CA GLU A 102 18.82 13.77 -2.76
C GLU A 102 20.23 13.81 -2.18
N LYS A 103 20.43 14.39 -1.00
CA LYS A 103 21.74 14.44 -0.33
C LYS A 103 22.32 13.08 0.03
N ASN A 104 21.47 12.07 0.11
CA ASN A 104 21.85 10.69 0.44
C ASN A 104 21.91 9.79 -0.80
N GLN A 105 21.67 10.34 -1.99
CA GLN A 105 21.77 9.61 -3.24
C GLN A 105 23.22 9.17 -3.48
N ASP A 106 23.38 7.91 -3.91
CA ASP A 106 24.68 7.29 -4.18
C ASP A 106 25.68 7.32 -3.00
N ALA A 107 25.21 7.63 -1.78
CA ALA A 107 26.01 7.43 -0.58
C ALA A 107 26.27 5.93 -0.36
N SER A 108 27.40 5.61 0.27
CA SER A 108 27.80 4.23 0.53
C SER A 108 26.76 3.49 1.36
N LEU A 109 26.22 2.40 0.81
CA LEU A 109 25.31 1.51 1.54
C LEU A 109 26.03 0.76 2.67
N GLU A 110 27.34 0.49 2.51
CA GLU A 110 28.16 -0.23 3.49
C GLU A 110 28.43 0.60 4.76
N ASP A 111 28.48 1.92 4.60
CA ASP A 111 28.77 2.86 5.70
C ASP A 111 27.55 3.28 6.52
N TYR A 112 26.36 2.76 6.20
CA TYR A 112 25.15 3.11 6.91
C TYR A 112 25.13 2.65 8.38
N LYS A 113 24.93 3.59 9.30
CA LYS A 113 25.06 3.36 10.75
C LYS A 113 23.79 2.83 11.44
N LYS A 114 22.74 2.45 10.72
CA LYS A 114 21.48 1.94 11.25
C LYS A 114 20.85 2.83 12.36
N ASP A 115 21.00 4.15 12.25
CA ASP A 115 20.45 5.13 13.19
C ASP A 115 19.20 5.87 12.68
N GLY A 116 18.70 5.46 11.51
CA GLY A 116 17.56 6.06 10.83
C GLY A 116 17.81 7.44 10.24
N LYS A 117 19.03 7.96 10.37
CA LYS A 117 19.43 9.24 9.78
C LYS A 117 20.22 9.02 8.51
N ASN A 118 20.06 9.94 7.56
CA ASN A 118 20.84 9.92 6.32
C ASN A 118 20.82 8.56 5.63
N VAL A 119 19.65 7.94 5.52
CA VAL A 119 19.50 6.64 4.89
C VAL A 119 19.97 6.71 3.43
N PRO A 120 21.02 5.99 3.05
CA PRO A 120 21.55 6.02 1.70
C PRO A 120 20.61 5.30 0.74
N TRP A 121 20.63 5.72 -0.52
CA TRP A 121 19.84 5.09 -1.56
C TRP A 121 20.51 5.21 -2.93
N LYS A 122 20.23 4.25 -3.79
CA LYS A 122 20.78 4.20 -5.13
C LYS A 122 19.78 3.58 -6.10
N VAL A 123 19.56 4.24 -7.24
CA VAL A 123 18.83 3.65 -8.38
C VAL A 123 19.77 2.70 -9.13
N ASP A 124 19.33 1.47 -9.36
CA ASP A 124 20.11 0.47 -10.11
C ASP A 124 19.28 -0.28 -11.17
N GLY A 125 18.13 0.20 -11.49
CA GLY A 125 17.27 -0.32 -12.57
C GLY A 125 16.15 0.63 -12.91
N GLU A 126 15.80 0.69 -14.18
CA GLU A 126 14.70 1.49 -14.73
C GLU A 126 13.90 0.64 -15.73
N PHE A 127 12.57 0.71 -15.69
CA PHE A 127 11.67 -0.09 -16.51
C PHE A 127 10.30 0.57 -16.62
N PHE A 128 9.52 0.15 -17.60
CA PHE A 128 8.13 0.59 -17.73
C PHE A 128 7.17 -0.26 -16.89
N GLY A 129 6.03 0.33 -16.53
CA GLY A 129 5.03 -0.36 -15.70
C GLY A 129 4.51 -1.66 -16.32
N HIS A 130 4.38 -1.75 -17.65
CA HIS A 130 3.95 -2.99 -18.30
C HIS A 130 4.90 -4.18 -18.05
N GLN A 131 6.18 -3.92 -17.75
CA GLN A 131 7.15 -4.96 -17.39
C GLN A 131 6.94 -5.52 -15.98
N LEU A 132 6.18 -4.82 -15.14
CA LEU A 132 5.81 -5.28 -13.79
C LEU A 132 4.55 -6.14 -13.78
N GLU A 133 3.74 -6.11 -14.85
CA GLU A 133 2.49 -6.85 -14.91
C GLU A 133 2.72 -8.36 -14.79
N GLY A 134 1.90 -9.02 -13.99
CA GLY A 134 2.02 -10.45 -13.71
C GLY A 134 2.95 -10.82 -12.56
N ILE A 135 3.80 -9.91 -12.08
CA ILE A 135 4.66 -10.15 -10.91
C ILE A 135 3.79 -10.49 -9.70
N ARG A 136 4.19 -11.54 -8.99
CA ARG A 136 3.54 -12.02 -7.77
C ARG A 136 4.20 -11.45 -6.53
N TYR A 137 3.38 -11.20 -5.50
CA TYR A 137 3.86 -10.77 -4.19
C TYR A 137 3.17 -11.55 -3.05
N GLU A 138 3.75 -11.50 -1.86
CA GLU A 138 3.17 -12.11 -0.67
C GLU A 138 1.96 -11.32 -0.18
N GLN A 139 0.89 -12.01 0.21
CA GLN A 139 -0.25 -11.37 0.87
C GLN A 139 0.22 -10.59 2.09
N LEU A 140 -0.16 -9.32 2.19
CA LEU A 140 0.30 -8.42 3.25
C LEU A 140 -0.25 -8.84 4.64
N PHE A 141 -1.55 -9.12 4.70
CA PHE A 141 -2.25 -9.56 5.90
C PHE A 141 -3.04 -10.84 5.62
N PRO A 142 -2.50 -12.02 5.96
CA PRO A 142 -3.10 -13.30 5.55
C PRO A 142 -4.27 -13.75 6.45
N TYR A 143 -5.20 -12.83 6.77
CA TYR A 143 -6.37 -13.13 7.61
C TYR A 143 -7.40 -14.01 6.91
N ALA A 144 -7.61 -13.81 5.61
CA ALA A 144 -8.50 -14.63 4.78
C ALA A 144 -8.04 -14.62 3.32
N GLN A 145 -8.61 -15.47 2.49
CA GLN A 145 -8.28 -15.56 1.07
C GLN A 145 -9.36 -14.91 0.20
N PRO A 146 -8.97 -14.24 -0.90
CA PRO A 146 -9.92 -13.70 -1.87
C PRO A 146 -10.77 -14.80 -2.52
N GLU A 147 -12.00 -14.44 -2.90
CA GLU A 147 -12.94 -15.30 -3.58
C GLU A 147 -13.13 -14.87 -5.04
N GLY A 148 -13.48 -15.82 -5.90
CA GLY A 148 -13.96 -15.55 -7.25
C GLY A 148 -12.91 -15.12 -8.27
N GLY A 149 -11.63 -15.37 -8.04
CA GLY A 149 -10.57 -15.03 -9.01
C GLY A 149 -9.16 -15.24 -8.48
N ASP A 150 -8.19 -14.78 -9.28
CA ASP A 150 -6.77 -14.75 -8.89
C ASP A 150 -6.50 -13.58 -7.93
N ALA A 151 -5.33 -13.53 -7.30
CA ALA A 151 -4.95 -12.44 -6.41
C ALA A 151 -3.43 -12.30 -6.23
N PHE A 152 -3.04 -11.23 -5.54
CA PHE A 152 -1.66 -10.94 -5.13
C PHE A 152 -0.68 -10.90 -6.30
N LYS A 153 -1.10 -10.20 -7.35
CA LYS A 153 -0.27 -9.91 -8.52
C LYS A 153 -0.38 -8.45 -8.95
N VAL A 154 0.62 -8.00 -9.69
CA VAL A 154 0.64 -6.68 -10.32
C VAL A 154 -0.20 -6.72 -11.60
N ILE A 155 -1.04 -5.72 -11.78
CA ILE A 155 -1.91 -5.52 -12.96
C ILE A 155 -1.73 -4.12 -13.52
N GLY A 156 -2.04 -3.93 -14.80
CA GLY A 156 -2.04 -2.62 -15.45
C GLY A 156 -3.36 -1.87 -15.26
N GLY A 157 -3.31 -0.55 -15.11
CA GLY A 157 -4.48 0.31 -15.05
C GLY A 157 -4.21 1.70 -15.60
N ASP A 158 -5.18 2.22 -16.34
CA ASP A 158 -5.10 3.51 -17.05
C ASP A 158 -5.33 4.74 -16.13
N PHE A 159 -5.84 4.52 -14.93
CA PHE A 159 -6.15 5.54 -13.94
C PHE A 159 -4.99 5.88 -12.98
N VAL A 160 -3.90 5.12 -13.05
CA VAL A 160 -2.74 5.35 -12.19
C VAL A 160 -2.02 6.62 -12.60
N THR A 161 -1.83 7.52 -11.63
CA THR A 161 -1.10 8.78 -11.80
C THR A 161 0.16 8.82 -10.93
N THR A 162 0.98 9.83 -11.16
CA THR A 162 2.18 10.13 -10.35
C THR A 162 2.10 11.52 -9.70
N GLU A 163 0.91 12.08 -9.59
CA GLU A 163 0.69 13.35 -8.89
C GLU A 163 0.92 13.18 -7.39
N ASP A 164 0.38 12.07 -6.83
CA ASP A 164 0.56 11.68 -5.44
C ASP A 164 1.01 10.22 -5.31
N GLY A 165 1.32 9.81 -4.09
CA GLY A 165 1.68 8.43 -3.76
C GLY A 165 2.97 7.94 -4.43
N THR A 166 3.06 6.65 -4.65
CA THR A 166 4.25 5.95 -5.16
C THR A 166 4.20 5.65 -6.67
N GLY A 167 3.08 5.96 -7.34
CA GLY A 167 2.79 5.51 -8.69
C GLY A 167 2.33 4.05 -8.78
N VAL A 168 2.07 3.42 -7.64
CA VAL A 168 1.47 2.09 -7.52
C VAL A 168 0.23 2.20 -6.64
N VAL A 169 -0.90 1.72 -7.13
CA VAL A 169 -2.16 1.73 -6.39
C VAL A 169 -2.37 0.40 -5.69
N HIS A 170 -2.55 0.45 -4.37
CA HIS A 170 -3.10 -0.66 -3.59
C HIS A 170 -4.55 -0.89 -4.01
N THR A 171 -4.85 -2.06 -4.54
CA THR A 171 -6.16 -2.39 -5.12
C THR A 171 -6.94 -3.32 -4.19
N ALA A 172 -8.05 -2.80 -3.67
CA ALA A 172 -9.00 -3.52 -2.83
C ALA A 172 -10.39 -3.47 -3.47
N PRO A 173 -10.78 -4.44 -4.30
CA PRO A 173 -11.97 -4.37 -5.16
C PRO A 173 -13.28 -4.12 -4.41
N SER A 174 -13.36 -4.54 -3.14
CA SER A 174 -14.56 -4.34 -2.32
C SER A 174 -14.77 -2.89 -1.85
N PHE A 175 -13.77 -2.00 -2.02
CA PHE A 175 -13.78 -0.65 -1.44
C PHE A 175 -13.56 0.50 -2.43
N GLY A 176 -13.38 0.20 -3.71
CA GLY A 176 -13.20 1.21 -4.75
C GLY A 176 -13.88 0.83 -6.07
N ALA A 177 -14.55 1.79 -6.72
CA ALA A 177 -15.19 1.55 -8.02
C ALA A 177 -14.16 1.27 -9.12
N ASP A 178 -13.07 2.04 -9.17
CA ASP A 178 -11.96 1.80 -10.11
C ASP A 178 -11.22 0.51 -9.79
N ASP A 179 -11.03 0.19 -8.50
CA ASP A 179 -10.43 -1.07 -8.04
C ASP A 179 -11.26 -2.27 -8.52
N MET A 180 -12.59 -2.20 -8.34
CA MET A 180 -13.49 -3.26 -8.80
C MET A 180 -13.48 -3.37 -10.33
N ARG A 181 -13.46 -2.26 -11.05
CA ARG A 181 -13.41 -2.23 -12.51
C ARG A 181 -12.16 -2.92 -13.04
N VAL A 182 -10.99 -2.50 -12.56
CA VAL A 182 -9.70 -3.07 -13.01
C VAL A 182 -9.53 -4.51 -12.56
N ALA A 183 -9.96 -4.85 -11.36
CA ALA A 183 -9.92 -6.21 -10.86
C ALA A 183 -10.72 -7.17 -11.75
N ARG A 184 -11.93 -6.80 -12.14
CA ARG A 184 -12.75 -7.60 -13.08
C ARG A 184 -12.08 -7.77 -14.44
N GLN A 185 -11.46 -6.73 -14.98
CA GLN A 185 -10.74 -6.80 -16.26
C GLN A 185 -9.59 -7.81 -16.23
N HIS A 186 -8.93 -7.95 -15.08
CA HIS A 186 -7.77 -8.84 -14.89
C HIS A 186 -8.09 -10.16 -14.18
N GLY A 187 -9.37 -10.46 -13.94
CA GLY A 187 -9.79 -11.70 -13.26
C GLY A 187 -9.30 -11.79 -11.80
N ILE A 188 -9.20 -10.65 -11.12
CA ILE A 188 -8.83 -10.60 -9.71
C ILE A 188 -10.04 -10.85 -8.84
N GLY A 189 -9.87 -11.71 -7.82
CA GLY A 189 -10.89 -11.99 -6.81
C GLY A 189 -11.14 -10.82 -5.88
N THR A 190 -12.11 -10.98 -4.99
CA THR A 190 -12.50 -9.98 -3.99
C THR A 190 -12.29 -10.49 -2.57
N LEU A 191 -11.96 -9.60 -1.67
CA LEU A 191 -11.81 -9.90 -0.24
C LEU A 191 -12.47 -8.78 0.57
N THR A 192 -13.57 -9.10 1.25
CA THR A 192 -14.35 -8.16 2.04
C THR A 192 -14.23 -8.48 3.51
N LEU A 193 -13.39 -7.73 4.24
CA LEU A 193 -13.13 -7.93 5.66
C LEU A 193 -13.78 -6.86 6.56
N VAL A 194 -14.72 -6.10 6.00
CA VAL A 194 -15.50 -5.09 6.72
C VAL A 194 -16.99 -5.33 6.49
N ASP A 195 -17.77 -5.36 7.56
CA ASP A 195 -19.22 -5.55 7.49
C ASP A 195 -19.96 -4.27 7.07
N LEU A 196 -21.26 -4.39 6.83
CA LEU A 196 -22.12 -3.25 6.42
C LEU A 196 -22.26 -2.16 7.50
N GLN A 197 -21.78 -2.42 8.71
CA GLN A 197 -21.76 -1.44 9.80
C GLN A 197 -20.41 -0.74 9.92
N GLY A 198 -19.44 -1.06 9.04
CA GLY A 198 -18.10 -0.50 9.06
C GLY A 198 -17.19 -1.11 10.13
N ARG A 199 -17.42 -2.37 10.52
CA ARG A 199 -16.59 -3.10 11.49
C ARG A 199 -15.84 -4.22 10.79
N PHE A 200 -14.63 -4.48 11.25
CA PHE A 200 -13.90 -5.66 10.82
C PHE A 200 -14.65 -6.95 11.17
N THR A 201 -14.67 -7.87 10.22
CA THR A 201 -15.28 -9.20 10.37
C THR A 201 -14.47 -10.08 11.32
N LYS A 202 -15.03 -11.22 11.71
CA LYS A 202 -14.39 -12.19 12.65
C LYS A 202 -13.03 -12.71 12.17
N GLU A 203 -12.82 -12.75 10.85
CA GLU A 203 -11.58 -13.22 10.21
C GLU A 203 -10.38 -12.33 10.55
N MET A 204 -10.63 -11.08 10.97
CA MET A 204 -9.57 -10.10 11.27
C MET A 204 -8.89 -10.29 12.64
N GLY A 205 -9.13 -11.42 13.34
CA GLY A 205 -8.44 -11.77 14.56
C GLY A 205 -8.50 -10.66 15.61
N GLU A 206 -7.35 -10.08 15.98
CA GLU A 206 -7.22 -9.02 16.98
C GLU A 206 -7.94 -7.71 16.63
N PHE A 207 -8.29 -7.52 15.37
CA PHE A 207 -9.06 -6.36 14.89
C PHE A 207 -10.56 -6.65 14.78
N ALA A 208 -11.01 -7.90 14.97
CA ALA A 208 -12.40 -8.30 14.80
C ALA A 208 -13.34 -7.44 15.63
N GLY A 209 -14.43 -6.96 15.00
CA GLY A 209 -15.45 -6.13 15.63
C GLY A 209 -15.08 -4.66 15.84
N LYS A 210 -13.82 -4.25 15.63
CA LYS A 210 -13.42 -2.84 15.68
C LYS A 210 -13.99 -2.09 14.48
N TYR A 211 -14.45 -0.86 14.71
CA TYR A 211 -14.82 0.03 13.61
C TYR A 211 -13.58 0.51 12.86
N VAL A 212 -13.69 0.59 11.54
CA VAL A 212 -12.61 1.04 10.67
C VAL A 212 -12.30 2.55 10.79
N LYS A 213 -13.25 3.32 11.35
CA LYS A 213 -13.07 4.74 11.67
C LYS A 213 -13.56 5.03 13.09
N ASN A 214 -12.82 5.88 13.80
CA ASN A 214 -13.15 6.26 15.17
C ASN A 214 -14.49 6.99 15.29
N GLU A 215 -14.91 7.70 14.25
CA GLU A 215 -16.18 8.43 14.16
C GLU A 215 -17.40 7.51 14.15
N TYR A 216 -17.22 6.22 13.93
CA TYR A 216 -18.31 5.23 13.95
C TYR A 216 -18.64 4.72 15.36
N TYR A 217 -17.75 4.95 16.32
CA TYR A 217 -18.03 4.61 17.72
C TYR A 217 -19.04 5.57 18.34
N PRO A 218 -19.87 5.09 19.30
CA PRO A 218 -20.68 5.98 20.12
C PRO A 218 -19.82 7.03 20.86
N ALA A 219 -20.40 8.18 21.15
CA ALA A 219 -19.69 9.27 21.82
C ALA A 219 -18.97 8.80 23.10
N GLY A 220 -17.69 9.08 23.18
CA GLY A 220 -16.83 8.72 24.31
C GLY A 220 -16.37 7.24 24.35
N GLN A 221 -16.68 6.44 23.33
CA GLN A 221 -16.29 5.02 23.26
C GLN A 221 -15.20 4.72 22.23
N ALA A 222 -14.79 5.72 21.44
CA ALA A 222 -13.70 5.53 20.49
C ALA A 222 -12.39 5.21 21.21
N PRO A 223 -11.61 4.23 20.72
CA PRO A 223 -10.30 3.93 21.28
C PRO A 223 -9.32 5.09 21.07
N GLU A 224 -8.29 5.18 21.89
CA GLU A 224 -7.24 6.20 21.76
C GLU A 224 -6.53 6.12 20.40
N LYS A 225 -6.23 4.88 19.97
CA LYS A 225 -5.63 4.63 18.65
C LYS A 225 -6.69 4.14 17.69
N SER A 226 -6.79 4.80 16.52
CA SER A 226 -7.62 4.29 15.43
C SER A 226 -7.04 2.99 14.86
N VAL A 227 -7.87 2.23 14.17
CA VAL A 227 -7.45 1.04 13.43
C VAL A 227 -6.34 1.37 12.41
N ASP A 228 -6.41 2.52 11.75
CA ASP A 228 -5.37 2.96 10.81
C ASP A 228 -4.01 3.11 11.49
N VAL A 229 -3.98 3.66 12.71
CA VAL A 229 -2.76 3.76 13.52
C VAL A 229 -2.25 2.37 13.97
N GLU A 230 -3.15 1.51 14.46
CA GLU A 230 -2.77 0.16 14.90
C GLU A 230 -2.21 -0.70 13.75
N LEU A 231 -2.83 -0.66 12.57
CA LEU A 231 -2.34 -1.33 11.36
C LEU A 231 -0.98 -0.78 10.92
N SER A 232 -0.80 0.55 10.99
CA SER A 232 0.48 1.18 10.66
C SER A 232 1.60 0.78 11.63
N ILE A 233 1.30 0.62 12.92
CA ILE A 233 2.25 0.08 13.91
C ILE A 233 2.63 -1.36 13.53
N LYS A 234 1.64 -2.20 13.26
CA LYS A 234 1.86 -3.59 12.85
C LYS A 234 2.72 -3.69 11.58
N LEU A 235 2.48 -2.82 10.59
CA LEU A 235 3.30 -2.76 9.38
C LEU A 235 4.76 -2.38 9.66
N LYS A 236 5.01 -1.45 10.59
CA LYS A 236 6.38 -1.11 11.02
C LYS A 236 7.08 -2.31 11.66
N GLU A 237 6.40 -3.01 12.57
CA GLU A 237 6.93 -4.20 13.25
C GLU A 237 7.24 -5.34 12.27
N MET A 238 6.42 -5.50 11.23
CA MET A 238 6.62 -6.47 10.16
C MET A 238 7.71 -6.07 9.14
N GLY A 239 8.26 -4.86 9.22
CA GLY A 239 9.15 -4.32 8.20
C GLY A 239 8.43 -4.04 6.86
N ARG A 240 7.12 -3.83 6.90
CA ARG A 240 6.27 -3.59 5.71
C ARG A 240 5.79 -2.13 5.59
N ALA A 241 6.28 -1.23 6.43
CA ALA A 241 6.10 0.20 6.29
C ALA A 241 7.40 0.86 5.81
N PHE A 242 7.28 1.84 4.91
CA PHE A 242 8.39 2.70 4.50
C PHE A 242 8.22 4.12 5.03
N LYS A 243 7.00 4.64 5.06
CA LYS A 243 6.68 5.98 5.59
C LYS A 243 5.28 5.93 6.21
N VAL A 244 5.11 6.53 7.38
CA VAL A 244 3.82 6.71 8.06
C VAL A 244 3.68 8.16 8.46
N GLU A 245 2.58 8.79 8.07
CA GLU A 245 2.27 10.21 8.34
C GLU A 245 0.88 10.37 8.96
#